data_b0cba44191d570ab82468d47fe11c759
#
_entry.id   b0cba44191d570ab82468d47fe11c759
#
_cell.length_a   1.000
_cell.length_b   1.000
_cell.length_c   1.000
_cell.angle_alpha   90.00
_cell.angle_beta   90.00
_cell.angle_gamma   90.00
#
_symmetry.space_group_name_H-M   'P 1'
#
loop_
_entity.id
_entity.type
_entity.pdbx_description
1 polymer ?
#
loop_
_entity_poly.entity_id
_entity_poly.type
_entity_poly.pdbx_seq_one_letter_code
_entity_poly.pdbx_strand_id
1 'polypeptide(L)'
;MFTPVQTRRTFEEAADQIAEKVRAGELRAGDRLPGERSLAAQMEISRPTLREAVKVLVEAGVLEVRRGPGGGMYVATDVVPTDLVRHSASLRLAEIAAVLEARRLLEPRVAQLAAERATEDDFAAMERSIDAMRRIVEGGWHQRQEDRFLQLDVQFHLALARAAGNPTVETLMRMLFRQLEIARDMAMHVPLVPEWTIGIHERTLAALRSGEPEEVESVMGEHLGQLERTYEGEPDRVVR
;
A
#
# COMPACT_ATOMS: atom_id res chain seq x y z
N MET A 1 33.53 18.82 2.44
CA MET A 1 32.66 18.70 3.62
C MET A 1 31.87 17.43 3.44
N PHE A 2 31.97 16.44 4.33
CA PHE A 2 31.18 15.19 4.23
C PHE A 2 29.82 15.41 4.89
N THR A 3 28.75 14.94 4.25
CA THR A 3 27.41 14.91 4.85
C THR A 3 27.30 13.70 5.79
N PRO A 4 26.65 13.82 6.96
CA PRO A 4 26.42 12.67 7.82
C PRO A 4 25.64 11.57 7.09
N VAL A 5 26.16 10.35 7.07
CA VAL A 5 25.46 9.19 6.53
C VAL A 5 24.47 8.74 7.60
N GLN A 6 23.17 8.88 7.35
CA GLN A 6 22.16 8.26 8.19
C GLN A 6 22.11 6.77 7.84
N THR A 7 22.73 5.95 8.64
CA THR A 7 22.61 4.50 8.53
C THR A 7 21.27 4.11 9.11
N ARG A 8 20.39 3.59 8.28
CA ARG A 8 19.12 3.00 8.73
C ARG A 8 19.44 1.86 9.71
N ARG A 9 18.79 1.84 10.86
CA ARG A 9 19.05 0.78 11.84
C ARG A 9 18.41 -0.51 11.34
N THR A 10 19.15 -1.62 11.39
CA THR A 10 18.70 -2.93 10.88
C THR A 10 17.35 -3.38 11.46
N PHE A 11 17.00 -2.98 12.69
CA PHE A 11 15.70 -3.30 13.27
C PHE A 11 14.57 -2.49 12.64
N GLU A 12 14.81 -1.25 12.18
CA GLU A 12 13.81 -0.43 11.46
C GLU A 12 13.48 -1.05 10.12
N GLU A 13 14.48 -1.55 9.39
CA GLU A 13 14.26 -2.28 8.14
C GLU A 13 13.48 -3.58 8.36
N ALA A 14 13.76 -4.29 9.44
CA ALA A 14 13.03 -5.51 9.78
C ALA A 14 11.57 -5.21 10.16
N ALA A 15 11.31 -4.13 10.90
CA ALA A 15 9.96 -3.69 11.24
C ALA A 15 9.19 -3.31 9.97
N ASP A 16 9.82 -2.56 9.07
CA ASP A 16 9.22 -2.17 7.80
C ASP A 16 8.86 -3.35 6.91
N GLN A 17 9.71 -4.37 6.80
CA GLN A 17 9.40 -5.56 6.02
C GLN A 17 8.16 -6.30 6.54
N ILE A 18 8.00 -6.38 7.87
CA ILE A 18 6.82 -7.02 8.47
C ILE A 18 5.58 -6.14 8.23
N ALA A 19 5.69 -4.84 8.49
CA ALA A 19 4.61 -3.88 8.26
C ALA A 19 4.13 -3.88 6.81
N GLU A 20 5.07 -3.96 5.85
CA GLU A 20 4.77 -4.02 4.42
C GLU A 20 3.95 -5.26 4.05
N LYS A 21 4.25 -6.42 4.64
CA LYS A 21 3.47 -7.64 4.40
C LYS A 21 2.05 -7.56 4.94
N VAL A 22 1.85 -6.87 6.07
CA VAL A 22 0.51 -6.59 6.60
C VAL A 22 -0.21 -5.61 5.66
N ARG A 23 0.44 -4.55 5.23
CA ARG A 23 -0.11 -3.52 4.34
C ARG A 23 -0.51 -4.09 2.99
N ALA A 24 0.32 -4.96 2.41
CA ALA A 24 0.03 -5.66 1.17
C ALA A 24 -1.06 -6.75 1.32
N GLY A 25 -1.55 -7.02 2.54
CA GLY A 25 -2.54 -8.08 2.80
C GLY A 25 -1.96 -9.51 2.72
N GLU A 26 -0.63 -9.64 2.67
CA GLU A 26 0.06 -10.94 2.72
C GLU A 26 0.02 -11.56 4.13
N LEU A 27 0.00 -10.70 5.16
CA LEU A 27 -0.25 -11.05 6.55
C LEU A 27 -1.52 -10.34 7.02
N ARG A 28 -2.39 -11.05 7.71
CA ARG A 28 -3.70 -10.57 8.18
C ARG A 28 -3.82 -10.65 9.68
N ALA A 29 -4.73 -9.88 10.26
CA ALA A 29 -5.05 -9.95 11.68
C ALA A 29 -5.35 -11.40 12.10
N GLY A 30 -4.68 -11.85 13.15
CA GLY A 30 -4.74 -13.22 13.65
C GLY A 30 -3.67 -14.15 13.10
N ASP A 31 -2.98 -13.81 12.02
CA ASP A 31 -1.90 -14.62 11.46
C ASP A 31 -0.73 -14.71 12.44
N ARG A 32 -0.16 -15.92 12.53
CA ARG A 32 1.00 -16.18 13.37
C ARG A 32 2.28 -16.04 12.55
N LEU A 33 3.20 -15.19 13.01
CA LEU A 33 4.53 -15.09 12.43
C LEU A 33 5.39 -16.31 12.79
N PRO A 34 6.43 -16.59 11.98
CA PRO A 34 7.44 -17.57 12.34
C PRO A 34 8.04 -17.28 13.71
N GLY A 35 8.45 -18.31 14.45
CA GLY A 35 9.08 -18.15 15.77
C GLY A 35 10.33 -17.26 15.68
N GLU A 36 10.63 -16.50 16.74
CA GLU A 36 11.73 -15.52 16.81
C GLU A 36 13.05 -16.01 16.17
N ARG A 37 13.45 -17.27 16.48
CA ARG A 37 14.69 -17.84 15.92
C ARG A 37 14.61 -18.03 14.40
N SER A 38 13.48 -18.52 13.93
CA SER A 38 13.25 -18.77 12.50
C SER A 38 13.16 -17.47 11.74
N LEU A 39 12.42 -16.48 12.26
CA LEU A 39 12.24 -15.19 11.60
C LEU A 39 13.54 -14.38 11.54
N ALA A 40 14.32 -14.37 12.63
CA ALA A 40 15.64 -13.74 12.64
C ALA A 40 16.61 -14.38 11.63
N ALA A 41 16.56 -15.71 11.48
CA ALA A 41 17.36 -16.41 10.49
C ALA A 41 16.91 -16.11 9.05
N GLN A 42 15.61 -16.02 8.78
CA GLN A 42 15.08 -15.67 7.46
C GLN A 42 15.44 -14.24 7.04
N MET A 43 15.51 -13.33 8.01
CA MET A 43 15.90 -11.92 7.78
C MET A 43 17.41 -11.69 7.87
N GLU A 44 18.21 -12.73 8.15
CA GLU A 44 19.66 -12.65 8.33
C GLU A 44 20.10 -11.62 9.37
N ILE A 45 19.30 -11.46 10.45
CA ILE A 45 19.56 -10.52 11.54
C ILE A 45 19.72 -11.24 12.89
N SER A 46 20.28 -10.54 13.87
CA SER A 46 20.36 -11.07 15.22
C SER A 46 18.97 -11.11 15.90
N ARG A 47 18.77 -12.08 16.81
CA ARG A 47 17.53 -12.15 17.61
C ARG A 47 17.27 -10.87 18.44
N PRO A 48 18.26 -10.22 19.08
CA PRO A 48 18.06 -8.92 19.71
C PRO A 48 17.53 -7.86 18.72
N THR A 49 18.10 -7.77 17.52
CA THR A 49 17.65 -6.85 16.47
C THR A 49 16.18 -7.11 16.09
N LEU A 50 15.78 -8.37 15.91
CA LEU A 50 14.39 -8.72 15.63
C LEU A 50 13.47 -8.33 16.80
N ARG A 51 13.90 -8.49 18.06
CA ARG A 51 13.08 -8.09 19.22
C ARG A 51 12.82 -6.59 19.25
N GLU A 52 13.81 -5.78 18.90
CA GLU A 52 13.60 -4.32 18.79
C GLU A 52 12.60 -4.00 17.68
N ALA A 53 12.69 -4.65 16.51
CA ALA A 53 11.71 -4.51 15.43
C ALA A 53 10.29 -4.89 15.88
N VAL A 54 10.16 -6.04 16.55
CA VAL A 54 8.87 -6.53 17.08
C VAL A 54 8.33 -5.58 18.15
N LYS A 55 9.18 -5.02 18.99
CA LYS A 55 8.77 -4.06 20.03
C LYS A 55 8.15 -2.81 19.39
N VAL A 56 8.77 -2.24 18.36
CA VAL A 56 8.23 -1.10 17.61
C VAL A 56 6.86 -1.42 17.03
N LEU A 57 6.70 -2.59 16.42
CA LEU A 57 5.43 -3.03 15.82
C LEU A 57 4.34 -3.31 16.87
N VAL A 58 4.71 -3.77 18.06
CA VAL A 58 3.78 -3.95 19.19
C VAL A 58 3.35 -2.60 19.77
N GLU A 59 4.27 -1.66 19.94
CA GLU A 59 3.98 -0.31 20.39
C GLU A 59 3.04 0.44 19.39
N ALA A 60 3.22 0.18 18.10
CA ALA A 60 2.34 0.68 17.04
C ALA A 60 1.02 -0.10 16.91
N GLY A 61 0.80 -1.16 17.70
CA GLY A 61 -0.42 -1.98 17.65
C GLY A 61 -0.53 -2.90 16.43
N VAL A 62 0.52 -3.03 15.62
CA VAL A 62 0.53 -3.90 14.42
C VAL A 62 0.71 -5.37 14.77
N LEU A 63 1.54 -5.65 15.78
CA LEU A 63 1.76 -6.99 16.31
C LEU A 63 1.34 -7.10 17.76
N GLU A 64 1.09 -8.34 18.19
CA GLU A 64 0.97 -8.72 19.59
C GLU A 64 1.84 -9.93 19.89
N VAL A 65 2.37 -9.99 21.12
CA VAL A 65 3.14 -11.12 21.62
C VAL A 65 2.36 -11.86 22.70
N ARG A 66 1.95 -13.07 22.42
CA ARG A 66 1.22 -13.96 23.34
C ARG A 66 2.21 -14.86 24.07
N ARG A 67 2.02 -15.05 25.39
CA ARG A 67 2.85 -15.92 26.24
C ARG A 67 2.18 -17.28 26.48
N GLY A 68 2.97 -18.29 26.82
CA GLY A 68 2.49 -19.61 27.24
C GLY A 68 2.36 -20.63 26.10
N PRO A 69 1.70 -21.79 26.37
CA PRO A 69 1.45 -22.82 25.35
C PRO A 69 0.64 -22.22 24.19
N GLY A 70 1.15 -22.29 22.97
CA GLY A 70 0.57 -21.62 21.82
C GLY A 70 0.98 -20.15 21.68
N GLY A 71 1.87 -19.64 22.52
CA GLY A 71 2.43 -18.30 22.43
C GLY A 71 3.19 -18.05 21.12
N GLY A 72 3.48 -16.78 20.83
CA GLY A 72 4.16 -16.36 19.61
C GLY A 72 3.89 -14.90 19.27
N MET A 73 4.37 -14.49 18.11
CA MET A 73 4.09 -13.18 17.54
C MET A 73 2.90 -13.33 16.58
N TYR A 74 1.90 -12.47 16.73
CA TYR A 74 0.69 -12.48 15.91
C TYR A 74 0.43 -11.09 15.34
N VAL A 75 -0.15 -11.03 14.16
CA VAL A 75 -0.67 -9.78 13.59
C VAL A 75 -1.91 -9.38 14.40
N ALA A 76 -1.88 -8.18 14.97
CA ALA A 76 -2.96 -7.65 15.82
C ALA A 76 -4.03 -6.92 15.01
N THR A 77 -3.65 -6.33 13.87
CA THR A 77 -4.53 -5.52 13.02
C THR A 77 -4.11 -5.64 11.56
N ASP A 78 -5.07 -5.48 10.65
CA ASP A 78 -4.80 -5.32 9.22
C ASP A 78 -4.42 -3.86 8.85
N VAL A 79 -4.46 -2.93 9.80
CA VAL A 79 -4.14 -1.52 9.59
C VAL A 79 -2.74 -1.22 10.13
N VAL A 80 -1.87 -0.72 9.26
CA VAL A 80 -0.54 -0.23 9.65
C VAL A 80 -0.61 1.29 9.76
N PRO A 81 -0.37 1.88 10.95
CA PRO A 81 -0.38 3.33 11.10
C PRO A 81 0.65 4.01 10.19
N THR A 82 0.27 5.15 9.62
CA THR A 82 1.12 5.92 8.69
C THR A 82 2.37 6.48 9.36
N ASP A 83 2.32 6.82 10.65
CA ASP A 83 3.47 7.29 11.41
C ASP A 83 4.59 6.23 11.54
N LEU A 84 4.25 4.95 11.49
CA LEU A 84 5.25 3.88 11.41
C LEU A 84 6.06 3.94 10.11
N VAL A 85 5.48 4.47 9.04
CA VAL A 85 6.12 4.68 7.73
C VAL A 85 7.05 5.89 7.74
N ARG A 86 6.71 6.93 8.52
CA ARG A 86 7.47 8.20 8.62
C ARG A 86 8.91 8.01 9.05
N HIS A 87 9.17 7.06 9.94
CA HIS A 87 10.53 6.79 10.44
C HIS A 87 11.46 6.22 9.37
N SER A 88 10.93 5.82 8.22
CA SER A 88 11.68 5.14 7.18
C SER A 88 12.11 5.99 5.98
N ALA A 89 11.61 7.20 5.77
CA ALA A 89 12.05 8.01 4.63
C ALA A 89 11.82 9.52 4.81
N SER A 90 12.86 10.30 4.68
CA SER A 90 12.78 11.74 4.45
C SER A 90 12.53 12.02 2.95
N LEU A 91 11.32 11.81 2.47
CA LEU A 91 10.91 12.26 1.15
C LEU A 91 10.66 13.78 1.19
N ARG A 92 11.29 14.50 0.27
CA ARG A 92 11.01 15.94 0.09
C ARG A 92 9.77 16.09 -0.80
N LEU A 93 9.02 17.18 -0.63
CA LEU A 93 7.87 17.52 -1.50
C LEU A 93 8.18 17.44 -3.00
N ALA A 94 9.42 17.76 -3.40
CA ALA A 94 9.87 17.61 -4.78
C ALA A 94 9.89 16.15 -5.28
N GLU A 95 9.92 15.17 -4.39
CA GLU A 95 9.93 13.75 -4.74
C GLU A 95 8.51 13.22 -5.00
N ILE A 96 7.47 13.92 -4.50
CA ILE A 96 6.06 13.56 -4.76
C ILE A 96 5.75 13.67 -6.25
N ALA A 97 6.13 14.78 -6.87
CA ALA A 97 5.93 14.98 -8.30
C ALA A 97 6.59 13.88 -9.13
N ALA A 98 7.82 13.46 -8.75
CA ALA A 98 8.52 12.38 -9.42
C ALA A 98 7.82 11.01 -9.23
N VAL A 99 7.23 10.76 -8.06
CA VAL A 99 6.44 9.53 -7.81
C VAL A 99 5.17 9.53 -8.67
N LEU A 100 4.45 10.65 -8.75
CA LEU A 100 3.24 10.77 -9.57
C LEU A 100 3.56 10.62 -11.06
N GLU A 101 4.64 11.23 -11.53
CA GLU A 101 5.14 11.06 -12.90
C GLU A 101 5.45 9.58 -13.21
N ALA A 102 6.16 8.91 -12.29
CA ALA A 102 6.47 7.47 -12.44
C ALA A 102 5.20 6.62 -12.49
N ARG A 103 4.18 6.90 -11.68
CA ARG A 103 2.87 6.25 -11.73
C ARG A 103 2.22 6.40 -13.11
N ARG A 104 2.20 7.63 -13.63
CA ARG A 104 1.62 7.94 -14.94
C ARG A 104 2.30 7.20 -16.09
N LEU A 105 3.62 6.99 -15.99
CA LEU A 105 4.38 6.25 -17.00
C LEU A 105 4.16 4.73 -16.90
N LEU A 106 4.00 4.20 -15.70
CA LEU A 106 4.03 2.76 -15.46
C LEU A 106 2.63 2.13 -15.36
N GLU A 107 1.71 2.73 -14.60
CA GLU A 107 0.44 2.09 -14.26
C GLU A 107 -0.46 1.80 -15.48
N PRO A 108 -0.60 2.68 -16.49
CA PRO A 108 -1.42 2.36 -17.65
C PRO A 108 -0.88 1.14 -18.41
N ARG A 109 0.46 1.02 -18.51
CA ARG A 109 1.08 -0.14 -19.17
C ARG A 109 0.94 -1.42 -18.36
N VAL A 110 1.05 -1.32 -17.04
CA VAL A 110 0.80 -2.43 -16.12
C VAL A 110 -0.66 -2.90 -16.21
N ALA A 111 -1.61 -1.96 -16.28
CA ALA A 111 -3.02 -2.26 -16.46
C ALA A 111 -3.32 -2.96 -17.79
N GLN A 112 -2.69 -2.53 -18.90
CA GLN A 112 -2.81 -3.23 -20.19
C GLN A 112 -2.30 -4.68 -20.11
N LEU A 113 -1.15 -4.89 -19.46
CA LEU A 113 -0.63 -6.25 -19.24
C LEU A 113 -1.56 -7.09 -18.35
N ALA A 114 -2.16 -6.48 -17.34
CA ALA A 114 -3.14 -7.14 -16.49
C ALA A 114 -4.40 -7.52 -17.28
N ALA A 115 -4.91 -6.65 -18.15
CA ALA A 115 -6.05 -6.95 -19.01
C ALA A 115 -5.80 -8.17 -19.93
N GLU A 116 -4.55 -8.36 -20.37
CA GLU A 116 -4.16 -9.50 -21.21
C GLU A 116 -3.98 -10.82 -20.43
N ARG A 117 -3.69 -10.77 -19.11
CA ARG A 117 -3.14 -11.91 -18.36
C ARG A 117 -3.88 -12.28 -17.09
N ALA A 118 -4.73 -11.37 -16.60
CA ALA A 118 -5.44 -11.57 -15.34
C ALA A 118 -6.28 -12.86 -15.35
N THR A 119 -6.24 -13.54 -14.25
CA THR A 119 -7.12 -14.69 -13.96
C THR A 119 -8.35 -14.22 -13.18
N GLU A 120 -9.37 -15.08 -13.05
CA GLU A 120 -10.51 -14.77 -12.19
C GLU A 120 -10.14 -14.59 -10.72
N ASP A 121 -9.09 -15.24 -10.24
CA ASP A 121 -8.57 -15.05 -8.88
C ASP A 121 -7.96 -13.65 -8.70
N ASP A 122 -7.32 -13.11 -9.73
CA ASP A 122 -6.78 -11.74 -9.73
C ASP A 122 -7.91 -10.72 -9.72
N PHE A 123 -8.92 -10.89 -10.55
CA PHE A 123 -10.12 -10.03 -10.55
C PHE A 123 -10.82 -10.10 -9.18
N ALA A 124 -11.00 -11.28 -8.62
CA ALA A 124 -11.59 -11.44 -7.29
C ALA A 124 -10.75 -10.75 -6.19
N ALA A 125 -9.42 -10.68 -6.34
CA ALA A 125 -8.56 -9.96 -5.39
C ALA A 125 -8.79 -8.44 -5.45
N MET A 126 -8.94 -7.87 -6.65
CA MET A 126 -9.28 -6.47 -6.86
C MET A 126 -10.69 -6.13 -6.33
N GLU A 127 -11.68 -6.98 -6.63
CA GLU A 127 -13.06 -6.85 -6.15
C GLU A 127 -13.12 -6.83 -4.61
N ARG A 128 -12.38 -7.70 -3.94
CA ARG A 128 -12.31 -7.71 -2.46
C ARG A 128 -11.83 -6.38 -1.88
N SER A 129 -10.88 -5.72 -2.52
CA SER A 129 -10.39 -4.40 -2.09
C SER A 129 -11.48 -3.34 -2.26
N ILE A 130 -12.17 -3.32 -3.41
CA ILE A 130 -13.29 -2.40 -3.70
C ILE A 130 -14.42 -2.61 -2.69
N ASP A 131 -14.83 -3.85 -2.46
CA ASP A 131 -15.90 -4.18 -1.52
C ASP A 131 -15.55 -3.81 -0.07
N ALA A 132 -14.29 -3.95 0.31
CA ALA A 132 -13.83 -3.53 1.62
C ALA A 132 -13.85 -2.01 1.78
N MET A 133 -13.46 -1.24 0.74
CA MET A 133 -13.59 0.21 0.72
C MET A 133 -15.05 0.65 0.80
N ARG A 134 -15.95 0.02 0.04
CA ARG A 134 -17.39 0.31 0.06
C ARG A 134 -17.99 0.10 1.46
N ARG A 135 -17.66 -1.00 2.14
CA ARG A 135 -18.11 -1.26 3.52
C ARG A 135 -17.66 -0.20 4.51
N ILE A 136 -16.47 0.38 4.33
CA ILE A 136 -16.01 1.48 5.17
C ILE A 136 -16.90 2.70 4.99
N VAL A 137 -17.23 3.07 3.76
CA VAL A 137 -18.08 4.23 3.46
C VAL A 137 -19.51 4.03 3.96
N GLU A 138 -20.11 2.88 3.67
CA GLU A 138 -21.48 2.51 4.13
C GLU A 138 -21.60 2.45 5.65
N GLY A 139 -20.53 2.07 6.35
CA GLY A 139 -20.47 2.07 7.82
C GLY A 139 -20.35 3.45 8.45
N GLY A 140 -20.33 4.51 7.65
CA GLY A 140 -20.18 5.91 8.08
C GLY A 140 -18.72 6.37 8.03
N TRP A 141 -18.39 7.10 6.98
CA TRP A 141 -17.03 7.64 6.76
C TRP A 141 -16.61 8.59 7.89
N HIS A 142 -15.41 8.38 8.43
CA HIS A 142 -14.77 9.31 9.35
C HIS A 142 -13.24 9.17 9.24
N GLN A 143 -12.53 10.22 9.61
CA GLN A 143 -11.06 10.34 9.44
C GLN A 143 -10.25 9.18 10.04
N ARG A 144 -10.72 8.52 11.10
CA ARG A 144 -10.05 7.35 11.70
C ARG A 144 -10.01 6.12 10.78
N GLN A 145 -10.81 6.12 9.70
CA GLN A 145 -10.85 5.04 8.72
C GLN A 145 -9.99 5.33 7.48
N GLU A 146 -9.43 6.54 7.40
CA GLU A 146 -8.64 6.97 6.25
C GLU A 146 -7.44 6.05 5.99
N ASP A 147 -6.65 5.74 7.01
CA ASP A 147 -5.50 4.84 6.88
C ASP A 147 -5.91 3.46 6.32
N ARG A 148 -7.03 2.93 6.80
CA ARG A 148 -7.54 1.64 6.31
C ARG A 148 -8.02 1.72 4.88
N PHE A 149 -8.70 2.80 4.52
CA PHE A 149 -9.18 3.03 3.16
C PHE A 149 -8.00 3.16 2.18
N LEU A 150 -7.01 3.98 2.51
CA LEU A 150 -5.80 4.18 1.71
C LEU A 150 -5.00 2.88 1.55
N GLN A 151 -4.95 2.05 2.58
CA GLN A 151 -4.33 0.73 2.49
C GLN A 151 -5.06 -0.20 1.52
N LEU A 152 -6.40 -0.17 1.49
CA LEU A 152 -7.20 -0.93 0.53
C LEU A 152 -7.03 -0.41 -0.90
N ASP A 153 -6.88 0.90 -1.08
CA ASP A 153 -6.51 1.53 -2.34
C ASP A 153 -5.18 0.97 -2.87
N VAL A 154 -4.15 0.93 -2.03
CA VAL A 154 -2.86 0.32 -2.37
C VAL A 154 -2.99 -1.17 -2.68
N GLN A 155 -3.79 -1.91 -1.92
CA GLN A 155 -4.02 -3.35 -2.17
C GLN A 155 -4.67 -3.61 -3.53
N PHE A 156 -5.60 -2.75 -3.97
CA PHE A 156 -6.18 -2.82 -5.31
C PHE A 156 -5.09 -2.71 -6.39
N HIS A 157 -4.24 -1.69 -6.31
CA HIS A 157 -3.17 -1.46 -7.28
C HIS A 157 -2.10 -2.56 -7.27
N LEU A 158 -1.79 -3.12 -6.09
CA LEU A 158 -0.86 -4.25 -6.00
C LEU A 158 -1.46 -5.54 -6.56
N ALA A 159 -2.78 -5.75 -6.42
CA ALA A 159 -3.47 -6.86 -7.08
C ALA A 159 -3.43 -6.71 -8.60
N LEU A 160 -3.68 -5.49 -9.11
CA LEU A 160 -3.54 -5.16 -10.54
C LEU A 160 -2.11 -5.41 -11.04
N ALA A 161 -1.09 -4.98 -10.29
CA ALA A 161 0.31 -5.19 -10.66
C ALA A 161 0.68 -6.68 -10.69
N ARG A 162 0.14 -7.49 -9.76
CA ARG A 162 0.31 -8.95 -9.75
C ARG A 162 -0.33 -9.59 -10.97
N ALA A 163 -1.55 -9.16 -11.33
CA ALA A 163 -2.28 -9.63 -12.52
C ALA A 163 -1.52 -9.42 -13.83
N ALA A 164 -0.62 -8.44 -13.89
CA ALA A 164 0.29 -8.25 -15.03
C ALA A 164 1.27 -9.43 -15.25
N GLY A 165 1.36 -10.38 -14.32
CA GLY A 165 2.13 -11.63 -14.47
C GLY A 165 3.64 -11.44 -14.55
N ASN A 166 4.19 -10.33 -14.04
CA ASN A 166 5.62 -10.03 -14.04
C ASN A 166 6.11 -9.66 -12.63
N PRO A 167 6.84 -10.56 -11.94
CA PRO A 167 7.29 -10.33 -10.56
C PRO A 167 8.18 -9.08 -10.39
N THR A 168 8.94 -8.70 -11.43
CA THR A 168 9.76 -7.49 -11.39
C THR A 168 8.89 -6.24 -11.41
N VAL A 169 7.86 -6.23 -12.26
CA VAL A 169 6.87 -5.13 -12.32
C VAL A 169 6.14 -5.02 -10.97
N GLU A 170 5.68 -6.13 -10.40
CA GLU A 170 5.06 -6.14 -9.07
C GLU A 170 5.99 -5.53 -8.01
N THR A 171 7.27 -5.90 -8.01
CA THR A 171 8.26 -5.34 -7.08
C THR A 171 8.43 -3.83 -7.26
N LEU A 172 8.55 -3.36 -8.51
CA LEU A 172 8.66 -1.92 -8.82
C LEU A 172 7.41 -1.16 -8.37
N MET A 173 6.22 -1.69 -8.64
CA MET A 173 4.96 -1.08 -8.20
C MET A 173 4.86 -1.02 -6.68
N ARG A 174 5.26 -2.06 -5.97
CA ARG A 174 5.32 -2.09 -4.50
C ARG A 174 6.24 -0.98 -3.95
N MET A 175 7.41 -0.80 -4.55
CA MET A 175 8.32 0.29 -4.17
C MET A 175 7.71 1.67 -4.42
N LEU A 176 7.05 1.84 -5.56
CA LEU A 176 6.41 3.08 -5.96
C LEU A 176 5.27 3.47 -5.01
N PHE A 177 4.37 2.54 -4.68
CA PHE A 177 3.27 2.79 -3.74
C PHE A 177 3.76 3.07 -2.33
N ARG A 178 4.83 2.42 -1.90
CA ARG A 178 5.46 2.76 -0.61
C ARG A 178 5.94 4.21 -0.57
N GLN A 179 6.55 4.70 -1.65
CA GLN A 179 6.95 6.12 -1.75
C GLN A 179 5.73 7.05 -1.75
N LEU A 180 4.64 6.67 -2.40
CA LEU A 180 3.41 7.44 -2.42
C LEU A 180 2.75 7.54 -1.03
N GLU A 181 2.71 6.46 -0.25
CA GLU A 181 2.19 6.49 1.13
C GLU A 181 2.95 7.51 1.97
N ILE A 182 4.28 7.49 1.90
CA ILE A 182 5.13 8.45 2.60
C ILE A 182 4.85 9.88 2.13
N ALA A 183 4.69 10.06 0.83
CA ALA A 183 4.40 11.36 0.22
C ALA A 183 3.03 11.92 0.67
N ARG A 184 1.99 11.10 0.72
CA ARG A 184 0.65 11.47 1.21
C ARG A 184 0.69 11.95 2.66
N ASP A 185 1.44 11.26 3.49
CA ASP A 185 1.58 11.58 4.91
C ASP A 185 2.29 12.92 5.15
N MET A 186 3.26 13.28 4.30
CA MET A 186 4.01 14.53 4.37
C MET A 186 3.29 15.73 3.75
N ALA A 187 2.43 15.52 2.76
CA ALA A 187 1.87 16.58 1.92
C ALA A 187 0.60 17.21 2.48
N MET A 188 0.30 17.05 3.77
CA MET A 188 -0.88 17.64 4.43
C MET A 188 -2.22 17.27 3.76
N HIS A 189 -2.93 16.33 4.36
CA HIS A 189 -4.37 16.10 4.26
C HIS A 189 -5.02 16.55 2.94
N VAL A 190 -4.65 15.88 1.86
CA VAL A 190 -5.38 15.99 0.61
C VAL A 190 -6.75 15.35 0.86
N PRO A 191 -7.86 16.08 0.68
CA PRO A 191 -9.18 15.52 0.94
C PRO A 191 -9.41 14.27 0.10
N LEU A 192 -9.58 13.14 0.76
CA LEU A 192 -9.95 11.91 0.10
C LEU A 192 -11.44 12.01 -0.29
N VAL A 193 -11.78 11.63 -1.52
CA VAL A 193 -13.16 11.49 -1.98
C VAL A 193 -13.45 9.99 -2.15
N PRO A 194 -13.87 9.31 -1.08
CA PRO A 194 -13.96 7.85 -1.07
C PRO A 194 -14.86 7.27 -2.15
N GLU A 195 -16.00 7.92 -2.40
CA GLU A 195 -16.97 7.49 -3.43
C GLU A 195 -16.38 7.57 -4.83
N TRP A 196 -15.61 8.62 -5.11
CA TRP A 196 -14.92 8.75 -6.38
C TRP A 196 -13.85 7.66 -6.55
N THR A 197 -13.06 7.40 -5.50
CA THR A 197 -12.03 6.35 -5.52
C THR A 197 -12.63 4.97 -5.78
N ILE A 198 -13.73 4.63 -5.11
CA ILE A 198 -14.45 3.39 -5.35
C ILE A 198 -14.93 3.31 -6.80
N GLY A 199 -15.60 4.37 -7.29
CA GLY A 199 -16.15 4.40 -8.65
C GLY A 199 -15.09 4.28 -9.73
N ILE A 200 -13.93 4.92 -9.57
CA ILE A 200 -12.84 4.79 -10.56
C ILE A 200 -12.20 3.39 -10.53
N HIS A 201 -12.09 2.75 -9.36
CA HIS A 201 -11.61 1.37 -9.27
C HIS A 201 -12.58 0.37 -9.90
N GLU A 202 -13.90 0.55 -9.72
CA GLU A 202 -14.93 -0.26 -10.39
C GLU A 202 -14.83 -0.14 -11.92
N ARG A 203 -14.66 1.06 -12.42
CA ARG A 203 -14.49 1.31 -13.86
C ARG A 203 -13.18 0.75 -14.38
N THR A 204 -12.09 0.86 -13.60
CA THR A 204 -10.81 0.24 -13.95
C THR A 204 -10.95 -1.28 -14.04
N LEU A 205 -11.60 -1.90 -13.08
CA LEU A 205 -11.85 -3.34 -13.08
C LEU A 205 -12.71 -3.78 -14.28
N ALA A 206 -13.75 -3.01 -14.63
CA ALA A 206 -14.59 -3.27 -15.78
C ALA A 206 -13.78 -3.18 -17.10
N ALA A 207 -12.94 -2.15 -17.24
CA ALA A 207 -12.05 -1.99 -18.39
C ALA A 207 -11.01 -3.11 -18.50
N LEU A 208 -10.46 -3.59 -17.39
CA LEU A 208 -9.56 -4.75 -17.39
C LEU A 208 -10.28 -6.02 -17.85
N ARG A 209 -11.54 -6.22 -17.45
CA ARG A 209 -12.35 -7.37 -17.86
C ARG A 209 -12.78 -7.31 -19.34
N SER A 210 -13.00 -6.10 -19.89
CA SER A 210 -13.30 -5.94 -21.32
C SER A 210 -12.11 -6.32 -22.19
N GLY A 211 -10.89 -6.11 -21.69
CA GLY A 211 -9.65 -6.35 -22.43
C GLY A 211 -9.38 -5.33 -23.53
N GLU A 212 -10.20 -4.28 -23.65
CA GLU A 212 -10.06 -3.25 -24.69
C GLU A 212 -8.97 -2.24 -24.31
N PRO A 213 -7.83 -2.18 -25.05
CA PRO A 213 -6.68 -1.36 -24.67
C PRO A 213 -6.99 0.14 -24.53
N GLU A 214 -7.85 0.67 -25.42
CA GLU A 214 -8.24 2.10 -25.42
C GLU A 214 -9.07 2.45 -24.18
N GLU A 215 -9.94 1.54 -23.74
CA GLU A 215 -10.76 1.72 -22.55
C GLU A 215 -9.89 1.69 -21.29
N VAL A 216 -8.96 0.74 -21.20
CA VAL A 216 -7.99 0.64 -20.10
C VAL A 216 -7.14 1.91 -20.00
N GLU A 217 -6.62 2.40 -21.13
CA GLU A 217 -5.80 3.62 -21.17
C GLU A 217 -6.60 4.85 -20.72
N SER A 218 -7.82 4.99 -21.22
CA SER A 218 -8.73 6.10 -20.91
C SER A 218 -9.04 6.16 -19.40
N VAL A 219 -9.45 5.03 -18.82
CA VAL A 219 -9.80 4.94 -17.39
C VAL A 219 -8.58 5.16 -16.52
N MET A 220 -7.42 4.60 -16.86
CA MET A 220 -6.18 4.83 -16.12
C MET A 220 -5.73 6.29 -16.20
N GLY A 221 -5.91 6.96 -17.33
CA GLY A 221 -5.62 8.38 -17.47
C GLY A 221 -6.50 9.25 -16.55
N GLU A 222 -7.78 8.95 -16.43
CA GLU A 222 -8.69 9.63 -15.50
C GLU A 222 -8.30 9.38 -14.03
N HIS A 223 -8.03 8.11 -13.70
CA HIS A 223 -7.64 7.68 -12.37
C HIS A 223 -6.41 8.45 -11.85
N LEU A 224 -5.36 8.50 -12.66
CA LEU A 224 -4.10 9.14 -12.28
C LEU A 224 -4.19 10.67 -12.33
N GLY A 225 -4.90 11.22 -13.31
CA GLY A 225 -5.07 12.67 -13.46
C GLY A 225 -5.81 13.31 -12.29
N GLN A 226 -6.72 12.63 -11.61
CA GLN A 226 -7.37 13.15 -10.42
C GLN A 226 -6.37 13.31 -9.26
N LEU A 227 -5.51 12.32 -9.06
CA LEU A 227 -4.50 12.38 -8.01
C LEU A 227 -3.52 13.53 -8.23
N GLU A 228 -3.07 13.74 -9.47
CA GLU A 228 -2.18 14.86 -9.84
C GLU A 228 -2.82 16.21 -9.52
N ARG A 229 -4.07 16.45 -9.97
CA ARG A 229 -4.80 17.71 -9.69
C ARG A 229 -4.92 17.99 -8.20
N THR A 230 -5.09 16.94 -7.40
CA THR A 230 -5.20 17.07 -5.96
C THR A 230 -3.88 17.52 -5.32
N TYR A 231 -2.74 17.06 -5.83
CA TYR A 231 -1.41 17.47 -5.35
C TYR A 231 -0.93 18.81 -5.91
N GLU A 232 -1.40 19.22 -7.09
CA GLU A 232 -1.06 20.51 -7.72
C GLU A 232 -1.86 21.70 -7.15
N GLY A 233 -2.78 21.44 -6.23
CA GLY A 233 -3.51 22.52 -5.52
C GLY A 233 -4.72 23.07 -6.26
N GLU A 234 -5.33 22.31 -7.19
CA GLU A 234 -6.65 22.60 -7.77
C GLU A 234 -7.74 21.72 -7.08
N PRO A 235 -8.21 22.06 -5.85
CA PRO A 235 -9.17 21.24 -5.14
C PRO A 235 -10.60 21.28 -5.72
N ASP A 236 -10.90 22.11 -6.71
CA ASP A 236 -12.28 22.53 -7.01
C ASP A 236 -12.85 22.07 -8.37
N ARG A 237 -12.39 20.97 -8.95
CA ARG A 237 -13.12 20.33 -10.05
C ARG A 237 -13.48 18.88 -9.75
N VAL A 238 -14.14 18.65 -8.63
CA VAL A 238 -14.99 17.47 -8.50
C VAL A 238 -16.20 17.73 -9.40
N VAL A 239 -16.20 17.10 -10.54
CA VAL A 239 -17.31 17.09 -11.51
C VAL A 239 -18.59 16.69 -10.77
N ARG A 240 -19.55 17.59 -10.79
CA ARG A 240 -20.93 17.37 -10.31
C ARG A 240 -21.62 16.30 -11.18
#